data_d4d639ed47f6e6aa0b0202610fc5c9a0
#
_entry.id   d4d639ed47f6e6aa0b0202610fc5c9a0
#
_cell.length_a   1.000
_cell.length_b   1.000
_cell.length_c   1.000
_cell.angle_alpha   90.00
_cell.angle_beta   90.00
_cell.angle_gamma   90.00
#
_symmetry.space_group_name_H-M   'P 1'
#
loop_
_entity.id
_entity.type
_entity.pdbx_description
1 polymer ?
#
loop_
_entity_poly.entity_id
_entity_poly.type
_entity_poly.pdbx_seq_one_letter_code
_entity_poly.pdbx_strand_id
1 'polypeptide(L)'
;MTPERFAQGMTVAAYLAQMRSNKERFEQRMAATELTSADREAIRARKLKILVITEDWCGDALVGFPGLARLVEGAPDVEMRVFLRDANPDVMDQYLKRGLYRTIPVFVFFDEHMNEVARFIESRPA
;
A
#
# COMPACT_ATOMS: atom_id res chain seq x y z
N MET A 1 -12.33 -1.53 8.51
CA MET A 1 -11.98 -2.47 7.40
C MET A 1 -12.21 -3.90 7.86
N THR A 2 -13.03 -4.64 7.15
CA THR A 2 -13.29 -6.05 7.45
C THR A 2 -12.32 -6.96 6.70
N PRO A 3 -12.06 -8.18 7.20
CA PRO A 3 -11.23 -9.15 6.46
C PRO A 3 -11.77 -9.44 5.06
N GLU A 4 -13.08 -9.55 4.92
CA GLU A 4 -13.74 -9.85 3.65
C GLU A 4 -13.56 -8.71 2.64
N ARG A 5 -13.70 -7.47 3.07
CA ARG A 5 -13.51 -6.30 2.20
C ARG A 5 -12.04 -6.15 1.81
N PHE A 6 -11.13 -6.37 2.75
CA PHE A 6 -9.69 -6.32 2.48
C PHE A 6 -9.30 -7.32 1.38
N ALA A 7 -9.83 -8.52 1.44
CA ALA A 7 -9.54 -9.57 0.46
C ALA A 7 -10.01 -9.23 -0.96
N GLN A 8 -10.91 -8.26 -1.13
CA GLN A 8 -11.37 -7.80 -2.44
C GLN A 8 -10.42 -6.83 -3.12
N GLY A 9 -9.41 -6.33 -2.41
CA GLY A 9 -8.41 -5.45 -3.00
C GLY A 9 -7.52 -6.19 -4.01
N MET A 10 -6.89 -5.42 -4.88
CA MET A 10 -5.95 -5.98 -5.86
C MET A 10 -4.66 -6.42 -5.17
N THR A 11 -4.08 -7.51 -5.67
CA THR A 11 -2.68 -7.81 -5.37
C THR A 11 -1.79 -6.75 -5.99
N VAL A 12 -0.54 -6.64 -5.53
CA VAL A 12 0.42 -5.71 -6.15
C VAL A 12 0.62 -6.05 -7.62
N ALA A 13 0.72 -7.34 -7.96
CA ALA A 13 0.86 -7.77 -9.35
C ALA A 13 -0.32 -7.34 -10.22
N ALA A 14 -1.55 -7.48 -9.73
CA ALA A 14 -2.75 -7.04 -10.44
C ALA A 14 -2.78 -5.51 -10.60
N TYR A 15 -2.37 -4.78 -9.57
CA TYR A 15 -2.27 -3.32 -9.63
C TYR A 15 -1.26 -2.89 -10.70
N LEU A 16 -0.07 -3.47 -10.71
CA LEU A 16 0.95 -3.17 -11.71
C LEU A 16 0.46 -3.48 -13.13
N ALA A 17 -0.23 -4.60 -13.31
CA ALA A 17 -0.73 -5.00 -14.63
C ALA A 17 -1.75 -3.99 -15.21
N GLN A 18 -2.53 -3.33 -14.36
CA GLN A 18 -3.56 -2.39 -14.82
C GLN A 18 -3.09 -0.93 -14.84
N MET A 19 -1.89 -0.61 -14.33
CA MET A 19 -1.38 0.76 -14.33
C MET A 19 -1.28 1.31 -15.75
N ARG A 20 -1.75 2.54 -15.96
CA ARG A 20 -1.65 3.27 -17.22
C ARG A 20 -0.69 4.45 -17.12
N SER A 21 -0.55 5.01 -15.91
CA SER A 21 0.35 6.13 -15.63
C SER A 21 1.42 5.69 -14.65
N ASN A 22 2.64 6.19 -14.83
CA ASN A 22 3.77 5.98 -13.90
C ASN A 22 4.22 4.52 -13.73
N LYS A 23 3.75 3.59 -14.56
CA LYS A 23 4.09 2.17 -14.42
C LYS A 23 5.60 1.95 -14.51
N GLU A 24 6.23 2.52 -15.53
CA GLU A 24 7.68 2.37 -15.73
C GLU A 24 8.47 2.94 -14.55
N ARG A 25 8.07 4.11 -14.06
CA ARG A 25 8.70 4.73 -12.89
C ARG A 25 8.53 3.87 -11.64
N PHE A 26 7.37 3.30 -11.46
CA PHE A 26 7.09 2.42 -10.33
C PHE A 26 8.01 1.19 -10.37
N GLU A 27 8.09 0.53 -11.53
CA GLU A 27 8.93 -0.65 -11.72
C GLU A 27 10.41 -0.33 -11.54
N GLN A 28 10.87 0.82 -12.04
CA GLN A 28 12.24 1.27 -11.87
C GLN A 28 12.57 1.52 -10.40
N ARG A 29 11.65 2.12 -9.64
CA ARG A 29 11.86 2.38 -8.21
C ARG A 29 11.84 1.10 -7.40
N MET A 30 11.00 0.13 -7.75
CA MET A 30 11.05 -1.19 -7.14
C MET A 30 12.42 -1.84 -7.36
N ALA A 31 12.90 -1.85 -8.58
CA ALA A 31 14.18 -2.45 -8.94
C ALA A 31 15.36 -1.74 -8.26
N ALA A 32 15.26 -0.42 -8.06
CA ALA A 32 16.29 0.38 -7.42
C ALA A 32 16.29 0.29 -5.88
N THR A 33 15.25 -0.30 -5.29
CA THR A 33 15.14 -0.42 -3.83
C THR A 33 16.18 -1.39 -3.30
N GLU A 34 17.06 -0.90 -2.42
CA GLU A 34 18.06 -1.71 -1.77
C GLU A 34 17.53 -2.18 -0.40
N LEU A 35 17.58 -3.49 -0.18
CA LEU A 35 17.16 -4.10 1.07
C LEU A 35 18.35 -4.77 1.73
N THR A 36 18.55 -4.47 3.01
CA THR A 36 19.58 -5.14 3.82
C THR A 36 19.07 -6.51 4.28
N SER A 37 20.00 -7.37 4.72
CA SER A 37 19.62 -8.64 5.35
C SER A 37 18.75 -8.42 6.58
N ALA A 38 19.04 -7.35 7.34
CA ALA A 38 18.25 -7.00 8.52
C ALA A 38 16.82 -6.61 8.14
N ASP A 39 16.63 -5.85 7.06
CA ASP A 39 15.29 -5.50 6.55
C ASP A 39 14.49 -6.76 6.20
N ARG A 40 15.12 -7.68 5.49
CA ARG A 40 14.49 -8.93 5.05
C ARG A 40 14.10 -9.83 6.22
N GLU A 41 14.97 -9.93 7.21
CA GLU A 41 14.69 -10.71 8.43
C GLU A 41 13.56 -10.09 9.23
N ALA A 42 13.57 -8.77 9.38
CA ALA A 42 12.54 -8.06 10.14
C ALA A 42 11.15 -8.26 9.53
N ILE A 43 11.01 -8.16 8.20
CA ILE A 43 9.70 -8.31 7.57
C ILE A 43 9.23 -9.77 7.55
N ARG A 44 10.15 -10.74 7.43
CA ARG A 44 9.80 -12.17 7.47
C ARG A 44 9.23 -12.61 8.82
N ALA A 45 9.62 -11.93 9.89
CA ALA A 45 9.13 -12.21 11.23
C ALA A 45 7.71 -11.64 11.48
N ARG A 46 7.17 -10.87 10.53
CA ARG A 46 5.90 -10.17 10.70
C ARG A 46 4.74 -10.93 10.06
N LYS A 47 3.59 -10.81 10.70
CA LYS A 47 2.29 -11.26 10.17
C LYS A 47 1.43 -10.02 10.03
N LEU A 48 1.47 -9.41 8.85
CA LEU A 48 0.82 -8.12 8.61
C LEU A 48 -0.11 -8.20 7.41
N LYS A 49 -1.15 -7.39 7.46
CA LYS A 49 -1.99 -7.08 6.31
C LYS A 49 -1.86 -5.59 6.05
N ILE A 50 -1.51 -5.22 4.84
CA ILE A 50 -1.23 -3.84 4.46
C ILE A 50 -2.24 -3.40 3.42
N LEU A 51 -3.02 -2.39 3.78
CA LEU A 51 -3.96 -1.73 2.89
C LEU A 51 -3.28 -0.53 2.25
N VAL A 52 -3.34 -0.45 0.93
CA VAL A 52 -2.85 0.71 0.18
C VAL A 52 -4.02 1.32 -0.57
N ILE A 53 -4.24 2.62 -0.39
CA ILE A 53 -5.21 3.38 -1.17
C ILE A 53 -4.43 4.38 -2.02
N THR A 54 -4.60 4.32 -3.33
CA THR A 54 -3.82 5.13 -4.26
C THR A 54 -4.53 5.26 -5.61
N GLU A 55 -3.89 5.98 -6.52
CA GLU A 55 -4.21 6.04 -7.95
C GLU A 55 -2.89 6.01 -8.72
N ASP A 56 -2.89 5.47 -9.93
CA ASP A 56 -1.66 5.33 -10.70
C ASP A 56 -1.07 6.67 -11.18
N TRP A 57 -1.89 7.72 -11.26
CA TRP A 57 -1.45 9.07 -11.62
C TRP A 57 -0.85 9.83 -10.43
N CYS A 58 -0.92 9.28 -9.22
CA CYS A 58 -0.43 9.95 -8.00
C CYS A 58 1.09 9.87 -7.91
N GLY A 59 1.77 11.00 -8.12
CA GLY A 59 3.23 11.08 -8.02
C GLY A 59 3.76 10.82 -6.61
N ASP A 60 3.00 11.19 -5.58
CA ASP A 60 3.41 10.98 -4.19
C ASP A 60 3.47 9.49 -3.82
N ALA A 61 2.67 8.65 -4.47
CA ALA A 61 2.72 7.20 -4.26
C ALA A 61 4.06 6.61 -4.70
N LEU A 62 4.74 7.23 -5.67
CA LEU A 62 6.05 6.76 -6.14
C LEU A 62 7.17 6.93 -5.10
N VAL A 63 6.94 7.70 -4.05
CA VAL A 63 7.96 7.93 -3.01
C VAL A 63 8.10 6.72 -2.09
N GLY A 64 7.00 6.15 -1.64
CA GLY A 64 7.03 5.09 -0.62
C GLY A 64 6.52 3.74 -1.08
N PHE A 65 5.54 3.71 -1.98
CA PHE A 65 4.88 2.46 -2.34
C PHE A 65 5.80 1.46 -3.07
N PRO A 66 6.61 1.86 -4.07
CA PRO A 66 7.49 0.89 -4.73
C PRO A 66 8.47 0.21 -3.77
N GLY A 67 9.05 0.97 -2.84
CA GLY A 67 9.96 0.43 -1.83
C GLY A 67 9.27 -0.55 -0.90
N LEU A 68 8.07 -0.21 -0.43
CA LEU A 68 7.27 -1.07 0.42
C LEU A 68 6.86 -2.35 -0.31
N ALA A 69 6.43 -2.23 -1.57
CA ALA A 69 6.07 -3.39 -2.40
C ALA A 69 7.26 -4.33 -2.56
N ARG A 70 8.45 -3.78 -2.77
CA ARG A 70 9.68 -4.55 -2.89
C ARG A 70 10.02 -5.29 -1.59
N LEU A 71 9.86 -4.61 -0.46
CA LEU A 71 10.14 -5.19 0.86
C LEU A 71 9.26 -6.41 1.13
N VAL A 72 7.97 -6.32 0.83
CA VAL A 72 7.00 -7.38 1.16
C VAL A 72 7.03 -8.56 0.19
N GLU A 73 7.66 -8.45 -0.98
CA GLU A 73 7.75 -9.55 -1.93
C GLU A 73 8.31 -10.84 -1.32
N GLY A 74 9.29 -10.72 -0.43
CA GLY A 74 9.94 -11.87 0.21
C GLY A 74 9.32 -12.27 1.54
N ALA A 75 8.18 -11.71 1.92
CA ALA A 75 7.57 -11.92 3.23
C ALA A 75 6.32 -12.80 3.10
N PRO A 76 6.39 -14.11 3.41
CA PRO A 76 5.28 -15.04 3.16
C PRO A 76 4.04 -14.77 3.99
N ASP A 77 4.19 -14.14 5.17
CA ASP A 77 3.10 -13.87 6.09
C ASP A 77 2.63 -12.41 6.05
N VAL A 78 3.05 -11.67 5.03
CA VAL A 78 2.59 -10.30 4.80
C VAL A 78 1.73 -10.26 3.53
N GLU A 79 0.50 -9.80 3.66
CA GLU A 79 -0.43 -9.64 2.55
C GLU A 79 -0.65 -8.16 2.29
N MET A 80 -0.49 -7.73 1.04
CA MET A 80 -0.72 -6.35 0.63
C MET A 80 -1.85 -6.31 -0.38
N ARG A 81 -2.82 -5.42 -0.16
CA ARG A 81 -3.94 -5.21 -1.07
C ARG A 81 -4.06 -3.73 -1.44
N VAL A 82 -4.29 -3.48 -2.71
CA VAL A 82 -4.36 -2.13 -3.27
C VAL A 82 -5.80 -1.82 -3.67
N PHE A 83 -6.26 -0.65 -3.26
CA PHE A 83 -7.58 -0.13 -3.60
C PHE A 83 -7.41 1.19 -4.34
N LEU A 84 -8.05 1.32 -5.49
CA LEU A 84 -8.11 2.60 -6.18
C LEU A 84 -9.11 3.50 -5.46
N ARG A 85 -8.68 4.73 -5.16
CA ARG A 85 -9.47 5.68 -4.36
C ARG A 85 -10.86 5.92 -4.94
N ASP A 86 -10.90 6.21 -6.23
CA ASP A 86 -12.15 6.65 -6.87
C ASP A 86 -13.13 5.50 -7.11
N ALA A 87 -12.62 4.28 -7.25
CA ALA A 87 -13.43 3.08 -7.42
C ALA A 87 -13.93 2.49 -6.10
N ASN A 88 -13.36 2.91 -4.97
CA ASN A 88 -13.65 2.33 -3.66
C ASN A 88 -13.90 3.42 -2.61
N PRO A 89 -14.95 4.24 -2.78
CA PRO A 89 -15.21 5.33 -1.85
C PRO A 89 -15.51 4.85 -0.43
N ASP A 90 -16.09 3.68 -0.27
CA ASP A 90 -16.35 3.09 1.05
C ASP A 90 -15.06 2.80 1.82
N VAL A 91 -14.00 2.41 1.12
CA VAL A 91 -12.69 2.18 1.73
C VAL A 91 -12.02 3.52 2.01
N MET A 92 -11.96 4.40 1.02
CA MET A 92 -11.34 5.72 1.18
C MET A 92 -11.93 6.52 2.34
N ASP A 93 -13.25 6.47 2.51
CA ASP A 93 -13.95 7.26 3.53
C ASP A 93 -13.67 6.79 4.96
N GLN A 94 -13.08 5.61 5.14
CA GLN A 94 -12.61 5.14 6.45
C GLN A 94 -11.27 5.76 6.87
N TYR A 95 -10.53 6.36 5.94
CA TYR A 95 -9.15 6.82 6.16
C TYR A 95 -8.91 8.23 5.64
N LEU A 96 -9.85 9.11 5.88
CA LEU A 96 -9.74 10.49 5.46
C LEU A 96 -8.68 11.24 6.27
N LYS A 97 -7.90 12.08 5.61
CA LYS A 97 -6.99 12.97 6.29
C LYS A 97 -7.80 13.98 7.11
N ARG A 98 -7.54 14.04 8.41
CA ARG A 98 -8.25 14.90 9.36
C ARG A 98 -9.78 14.69 9.32
N GLY A 99 -10.23 13.52 8.88
CA GLY A 99 -11.66 13.24 8.75
C GLY A 99 -12.36 13.96 7.59
N LEU A 100 -11.62 14.64 6.72
CA LEU A 100 -12.19 15.52 5.68
C LEU A 100 -11.69 15.22 4.27
N TYR A 101 -10.40 14.91 4.10
CA TYR A 101 -9.77 14.92 2.78
C TYR A 101 -9.47 13.51 2.29
N ARG A 102 -9.80 13.23 1.03
CA ARG A 102 -9.48 11.98 0.34
C ARG A 102 -8.04 11.98 -0.17
N THR A 103 -7.10 12.19 0.74
CA THR A 103 -5.67 12.28 0.42
C THR A 103 -5.10 10.89 0.17
N ILE A 104 -4.28 10.76 -0.87
CA ILE A 104 -3.53 9.54 -1.20
C ILE A 104 -2.04 9.86 -1.39
N PRO A 105 -1.14 8.89 -1.21
CA PRO A 105 -1.41 7.51 -0.81
C PRO A 105 -1.75 7.38 0.68
N VAL A 106 -2.49 6.33 1.00
CA VAL A 106 -2.74 5.89 2.37
C VAL A 106 -2.19 4.48 2.54
N PHE A 107 -1.47 4.25 3.62
CA PHE A 107 -0.98 2.93 4.01
C PHE A 107 -1.51 2.63 5.40
N VAL A 108 -2.22 1.51 5.54
CA VAL A 108 -2.73 1.08 6.84
C VAL A 108 -2.20 -0.31 7.13
N PHE A 109 -1.62 -0.48 8.29
CA PHE A 109 -0.99 -1.73 8.71
C PHE A 109 -1.88 -2.38 9.77
N PHE A 110 -2.25 -3.62 9.51
CA PHE A 110 -3.05 -4.43 10.42
C PHE A 110 -2.25 -5.64 10.87
N ASP A 111 -2.54 -6.12 12.08
CA ASP A 111 -2.05 -7.42 12.51
C ASP A 111 -2.82 -8.56 11.79
N GLU A 112 -2.50 -9.81 12.12
CA GLU A 112 -3.16 -10.97 11.51
C GLU A 112 -4.66 -11.07 11.81
N HIS A 113 -5.13 -10.36 12.84
CA HIS A 113 -6.54 -10.32 13.26
C HIS A 113 -7.28 -9.07 12.75
N MET A 114 -6.68 -8.32 11.84
CA MET A 114 -7.22 -7.07 11.29
C MET A 114 -7.39 -5.94 12.32
N ASN A 115 -6.57 -5.96 13.37
CA ASN A 115 -6.45 -4.82 14.26
C ASN A 115 -5.44 -3.83 13.67
N GLU A 116 -5.83 -2.56 13.57
CA GLU A 116 -4.94 -1.54 13.03
C GLU A 116 -3.79 -1.28 14.01
N VAL A 117 -2.56 -1.40 13.52
CA VAL A 117 -1.35 -1.17 14.33
C VAL A 117 -0.61 0.10 13.94
N ALA A 118 -0.77 0.57 12.71
CA ALA A 118 -0.16 1.82 12.24
C ALA A 118 -0.90 2.34 11.02
N ARG A 119 -0.76 3.64 10.77
CA ARG A 119 -1.38 4.32 9.64
C ARG A 119 -0.46 5.42 9.15
N PHE A 120 -0.33 5.54 7.83
CA PHE A 120 0.36 6.66 7.20
C PHE A 120 -0.55 7.25 6.13
N ILE A 121 -0.78 8.55 6.22
CA ILE A 121 -1.53 9.32 5.22
C ILE A 121 -0.60 10.43 4.74
N GLU A 122 -0.48 10.62 3.43
CA GLU A 122 0.36 11.66 2.86
C GLU A 122 0.05 13.01 3.50
N SER A 123 1.09 13.72 3.97
CA SER A 123 0.94 14.98 4.69
C SER A 123 1.07 16.21 3.81
N ARG A 124 1.53 16.04 2.57
CA ARG A 124 1.68 17.19 1.67
C ARG A 124 0.32 17.76 1.31
N PRO A 125 0.22 19.10 1.21
CA PRO A 125 -0.99 19.70 0.64
C PRO A 125 -1.17 19.20 -0.79
N ALA A 126 -2.41 19.00 -1.14
CA ALA A 126 -2.76 18.56 -2.49
C ALA A 126 -2.36 19.63 -3.51
#